data_e42818c4ca7e6c5db9ed3e414b01bf80
#
_entry.id   e42818c4ca7e6c5db9ed3e414b01bf80
#
_cell.length_a   1.000
_cell.length_b   1.000
_cell.length_c   1.000
_cell.angle_alpha   90.00
_cell.angle_beta   90.00
_cell.angle_gamma   90.00
#
_symmetry.space_group_name_H-M   'P 1'
#
loop_
_entity.id
_entity.type
_entity.pdbx_description
1 polymer ?
#
loop_
_entity_poly.entity_id
_entity_poly.type
_entity_poly.pdbx_seq_one_letter_code
_entity_poly.pdbx_strand_id
1 'polypeptide(L)'
;MSKEKKVITSEDNVIEYKPQVSRPFDVQYVRIDEILNLTVFIKDIVTERFNDREVLHILIELSDGREVATRTSSRVLIKQLKPFEASFKAGKKLKAKIIRRKRYYTLAPPG
;
A
#
# COMPACT_ATOMS: atom_id res chain seq x y z
N MET A 1 -6.36 21.62 30.94
CA MET A 1 -6.65 22.01 30.54
C MET A 1 -6.75 22.10 30.02
N SER A 2 -6.80 21.32 30.15
CA SER A 2 -6.96 21.62 29.76
C SER A 2 -6.91 21.59 29.33
N LYS A 3 -6.95 21.11 29.03
CA LYS A 3 -6.88 21.30 28.70
C LYS A 3 -6.72 21.09 28.03
N GLU A 4 -6.74 20.30 27.73
CA GLU A 4 -6.53 20.30 27.29
C GLU A 4 -6.57 19.96 26.61
N LYS A 5 -6.75 19.55 26.84
CA LYS A 5 -6.77 19.33 26.46
C LYS A 5 -7.19 18.78 25.89
N LYS A 6 -7.62 18.27 26.06
CA LYS A 6 -8.16 17.79 25.92
C LYS A 6 -8.73 17.13 26.08
N VAL A 7 -9.17 16.58 26.59
CA VAL A 7 -9.94 16.24 26.93
C VAL A 7 -10.48 15.87 27.52
N ILE A 8 -11.10 15.55 28.16
CA ILE A 8 -11.76 15.37 28.79
C ILE A 8 -12.44 15.03 29.39
N THR A 9 -13.18 14.99 29.54
CA THR A 9 -14.17 14.89 30.14
C THR A 9 -13.89 14.43 30.83
N SER A 10 -14.47 14.85 31.59
CA SER A 10 -14.04 13.71 31.67
C SER A 10 -13.52 13.06 30.42
N GLU A 11 -14.25 12.90 29.44
CA GLU A 11 -13.82 12.29 28.21
C GLU A 11 -12.75 13.10 27.50
N ASP A 12 -12.75 14.39 27.74
CA ASP A 12 -11.75 15.28 27.16
C ASP A 12 -10.34 14.92 27.60
N ASN A 13 -10.21 14.17 28.67
CA ASN A 13 -8.91 13.76 29.17
C ASN A 13 -8.54 12.34 28.78
N VAL A 14 -9.34 11.72 27.94
CA VAL A 14 -9.11 10.36 27.50
C VAL A 14 -8.55 10.36 26.11
N ILE A 15 -7.40 9.73 25.94
CA ILE A 15 -6.80 9.53 24.63
C ILE A 15 -7.05 8.09 24.23
N GLU A 16 -7.83 7.93 23.20
CA GLU A 16 -8.15 6.60 22.68
C GLU A 16 -7.00 6.10 21.83
N TYR A 17 -6.52 4.90 22.14
CA TYR A 17 -5.46 4.30 21.35
C TYR A 17 -5.98 3.90 19.97
N LYS A 18 -5.33 4.40 18.96
CA LYS A 18 -5.61 4.00 17.56
C LYS A 18 -4.33 3.47 16.98
N PRO A 19 -4.35 2.23 16.46
CA PRO A 19 -3.17 1.73 15.76
C PRO A 19 -2.77 2.68 14.65
N GLN A 20 -1.51 2.99 14.59
CA GLN A 20 -0.98 3.85 13.55
C GLN A 20 -0.84 3.00 12.29
N VAL A 21 -1.83 3.08 11.43
CA VAL A 21 -1.77 2.41 10.14
C VAL A 21 -1.54 3.50 9.10
N SER A 22 -0.35 3.51 8.54
CA SER A 22 -0.03 4.45 7.49
C SER A 22 -0.76 4.06 6.22
N ARG A 23 -1.43 5.03 5.60
CA ARG A 23 -2.12 4.84 4.33
C ARG A 23 -1.81 6.03 3.45
N PRO A 24 -0.63 6.02 2.81
CA PRO A 24 -0.22 7.16 2.00
C PRO A 24 -1.11 7.42 0.78
N PHE A 25 -1.87 6.43 0.34
CA PHE A 25 -2.81 6.64 -0.76
C PHE A 25 -4.23 6.76 -0.21
N ASP A 26 -4.94 7.80 -0.67
CA ASP A 26 -6.31 8.07 -0.22
C ASP A 26 -7.31 7.30 -1.09
N VAL A 27 -7.20 5.99 -1.03
CA VAL A 27 -8.09 5.06 -1.74
C VAL A 27 -8.33 3.87 -0.84
N GLN A 28 -9.28 3.02 -1.22
CA GLN A 28 -9.55 1.81 -0.47
C GLN A 28 -8.32 0.88 -0.52
N TYR A 29 -7.91 0.42 0.64
CA TYR A 29 -6.87 -0.60 0.72
C TYR A 29 -7.50 -1.98 0.68
N VAL A 30 -6.94 -2.85 -0.13
CA VAL A 30 -7.37 -4.24 -0.26
C VAL A 30 -6.20 -5.14 0.07
N ARG A 31 -6.51 -6.39 0.38
CA ARG A 31 -5.46 -7.38 0.62
C ARG A 31 -4.91 -7.82 -0.72
N ILE A 32 -3.63 -8.11 -0.75
CA ILE A 32 -2.98 -8.53 -1.98
C ILE A 32 -3.65 -9.78 -2.58
N ASP A 33 -4.18 -10.66 -1.73
CA ASP A 33 -4.85 -11.87 -2.18
C ASP A 33 -6.11 -11.58 -3.01
N GLU A 34 -6.71 -10.40 -2.82
CA GLU A 34 -7.93 -10.04 -3.55
C GLU A 34 -7.66 -9.62 -4.98
N ILE A 35 -6.41 -9.34 -5.32
CA ILE A 35 -6.05 -8.86 -6.65
C ILE A 35 -5.07 -9.77 -7.37
N LEU A 36 -4.85 -10.97 -6.85
CA LEU A 36 -3.97 -11.93 -7.51
C LEU A 36 -4.54 -12.35 -8.86
N ASN A 37 -3.64 -12.57 -9.80
CA ASN A 37 -3.94 -13.05 -11.14
C ASN A 37 -4.76 -12.11 -12.01
N LEU A 38 -5.00 -10.90 -11.51
CA LEU A 38 -5.68 -9.87 -12.31
C LEU A 38 -4.64 -9.04 -13.03
N THR A 39 -4.94 -8.65 -14.26
CA THR A 39 -4.13 -7.66 -14.95
C THR A 39 -4.45 -6.30 -14.33
N VAL A 40 -3.44 -5.64 -13.80
CA VAL A 40 -3.59 -4.36 -13.13
C VAL A 40 -2.58 -3.36 -13.66
N PHE A 41 -2.84 -2.08 -13.42
CA PHE A 41 -1.89 -1.01 -13.73
C PHE A 41 -1.37 -0.47 -12.41
N ILE A 42 -0.08 -0.62 -12.18
CA ILE A 42 0.56 -0.07 -11.00
C ILE A 42 0.93 1.37 -11.31
N LYS A 43 0.44 2.29 -10.50
CA LYS A 43 0.55 3.73 -10.77
C LYS A 43 1.58 4.41 -9.90
N ASP A 44 1.82 3.89 -8.70
CA ASP A 44 2.76 4.52 -7.78
C ASP A 44 3.09 3.56 -6.66
N ILE A 45 4.20 3.83 -6.00
CA ILE A 45 4.62 3.07 -4.82
C ILE A 45 5.16 4.05 -3.77
N VAL A 46 4.97 3.68 -2.50
CA VAL A 46 5.56 4.39 -1.37
C VAL A 46 6.18 3.35 -0.44
N THR A 47 7.43 3.57 -0.10
CA THR A 47 8.14 2.69 0.83
C THR A 47 8.04 3.24 2.23
N GLU A 48 7.76 2.38 3.19
CA GLU A 48 7.70 2.75 4.59
C GLU A 48 8.55 1.78 5.39
N ARG A 49 9.24 2.29 6.39
CA ARG A 49 10.05 1.47 7.27
C ARG A 49 9.45 1.42 8.65
N PHE A 50 9.35 0.21 9.16
CA PHE A 50 8.75 -0.09 10.46
C PHE A 50 9.65 -1.07 11.17
N ASN A 51 10.31 -0.69 12.27
CA ASN A 51 11.09 -1.63 13.08
C ASN A 51 11.94 -2.57 12.24
N ASP A 52 12.81 -2.04 11.42
CA ASP A 52 13.70 -2.82 10.54
C ASP A 52 12.98 -3.59 9.43
N ARG A 53 11.69 -3.40 9.30
CA ARG A 53 10.91 -3.97 8.21
C ARG A 53 10.62 -2.92 7.16
N GLU A 54 10.69 -3.34 5.93
CA GLU A 54 10.31 -2.50 4.82
C GLU A 54 8.93 -2.93 4.34
N VAL A 55 8.03 -1.97 4.21
CA VAL A 55 6.67 -2.21 3.71
C VAL A 55 6.47 -1.33 2.49
N LEU A 56 5.95 -1.92 1.44
CA LEU A 56 5.67 -1.21 0.20
C LEU A 56 4.17 -1.02 0.06
N HIS A 57 3.76 0.23 -0.15
CA HIS A 57 2.39 0.58 -0.50
C HIS A 57 2.32 0.71 -2.01
N ILE A 58 1.35 0.08 -2.63
CA ILE A 58 1.24 0.03 -4.09
C ILE A 58 -0.12 0.60 -4.48
N LEU A 59 -0.11 1.64 -5.30
CA LEU A 59 -1.33 2.22 -5.86
C LEU A 59 -1.63 1.53 -7.18
N ILE A 60 -2.83 0.99 -7.30
CA ILE A 60 -3.22 0.12 -8.39
C ILE A 60 -4.50 0.62 -9.02
N GLU A 61 -4.53 0.64 -10.34
CA GLU A 61 -5.73 0.86 -11.11
C GLU A 61 -6.20 -0.48 -11.67
N LEU A 62 -7.45 -0.83 -11.38
CA LEU A 62 -8.06 -2.06 -11.89
C LEU A 62 -8.57 -1.84 -13.31
N SER A 63 -8.89 -2.95 -13.99
CA SER A 63 -9.33 -2.88 -15.38
C SER A 63 -10.64 -2.10 -15.56
N ASP A 64 -11.45 -1.99 -14.50
CA ASP A 64 -12.69 -1.21 -14.56
C ASP A 64 -12.48 0.27 -14.21
N GLY A 65 -11.25 0.69 -14.02
CA GLY A 65 -10.91 2.08 -13.74
C GLY A 65 -10.86 2.44 -12.26
N ARG A 66 -11.29 1.55 -11.37
CA ARG A 66 -11.22 1.83 -9.93
C ARG A 66 -9.79 1.81 -9.45
N GLU A 67 -9.49 2.68 -8.50
CA GLU A 67 -8.19 2.71 -7.85
C GLU A 67 -8.28 2.07 -6.49
N VAL A 68 -7.34 1.22 -6.18
CA VAL A 68 -7.19 0.61 -4.87
C VAL A 68 -5.70 0.62 -4.52
N ALA A 69 -5.40 0.35 -3.26
CA ALA A 69 -4.02 0.21 -2.84
C ALA A 69 -3.87 -1.07 -2.03
N THR A 70 -2.65 -1.56 -1.96
CA THR A 70 -2.34 -2.70 -1.10
C THR A 70 -0.99 -2.47 -0.45
N ARG A 71 -0.75 -3.17 0.65
CA ARG A 71 0.53 -3.14 1.35
C ARG A 71 1.14 -4.51 1.29
N THR A 72 2.45 -4.55 1.16
CA THR A 72 3.16 -5.82 1.18
C THR A 72 4.55 -5.63 1.78
N SER A 73 5.00 -6.65 2.48
CA SER A 73 6.38 -6.73 2.94
C SER A 73 7.17 -7.74 2.11
N SER A 74 6.61 -8.20 1.00
CA SER A 74 7.26 -9.14 0.12
C SER A 74 8.53 -8.53 -0.45
N ARG A 75 9.66 -9.13 -0.12
CA ARG A 75 10.94 -8.64 -0.62
C ARG A 75 11.06 -8.74 -2.12
N VAL A 76 10.45 -9.76 -2.70
CA VAL A 76 10.48 -9.96 -4.14
C VAL A 76 9.77 -8.81 -4.84
N LEU A 77 8.53 -8.49 -4.40
CA LEU A 77 7.77 -7.39 -5.00
C LEU A 77 8.47 -6.05 -4.81
N ILE A 78 9.00 -5.82 -3.62
CA ILE A 78 9.72 -4.58 -3.34
C ILE A 78 10.89 -4.42 -4.30
N LYS A 79 11.68 -5.47 -4.47
CA LYS A 79 12.83 -5.47 -5.36
C LYS A 79 12.43 -5.27 -6.82
N GLN A 80 11.31 -5.86 -7.21
CA GLN A 80 10.84 -5.75 -8.60
C GLN A 80 10.26 -4.38 -8.92
N LEU A 81 9.63 -3.73 -7.93
CA LEU A 81 8.92 -2.47 -8.18
C LEU A 81 9.77 -1.22 -7.97
N LYS A 82 10.74 -1.27 -7.07
CA LYS A 82 11.59 -0.10 -6.83
C LYS A 82 12.24 0.49 -8.07
N PRO A 83 12.75 -0.32 -9.01
CA PRO A 83 13.36 0.25 -10.23
C PRO A 83 12.40 1.08 -11.07
N PHE A 84 11.09 0.91 -10.89
CA PHE A 84 10.10 1.67 -11.67
C PHE A 84 9.67 2.97 -11.00
N GLU A 85 10.20 3.27 -9.82
CA GLU A 85 9.76 4.43 -9.05
C GLU A 85 9.86 5.73 -9.85
N ALA A 86 10.96 5.93 -10.55
CA ALA A 86 11.12 7.12 -11.39
C ALA A 86 10.09 7.17 -12.51
N SER A 87 9.75 6.02 -13.08
CA SER A 87 8.72 5.96 -14.13
C SER A 87 7.36 6.35 -13.59
N PHE A 88 7.02 5.91 -12.37
CA PHE A 88 5.76 6.30 -11.74
C PHE A 88 5.70 7.79 -11.48
N LYS A 89 6.80 8.39 -11.04
CA LYS A 89 6.86 9.83 -10.81
C LYS A 89 6.71 10.61 -12.11
N ALA A 90 7.08 10.00 -13.23
CA ALA A 90 6.90 10.61 -14.55
C ALA A 90 5.50 10.37 -15.11
N GLY A 91 4.60 9.77 -14.32
CA GLY A 91 3.22 9.54 -14.72
C GLY A 91 2.98 8.27 -15.52
N LYS A 92 3.97 7.38 -15.58
CA LYS A 92 3.82 6.12 -16.30
C LYS A 92 3.20 5.06 -15.42
N LYS A 93 2.52 4.11 -16.04
CA LYS A 93 1.90 2.98 -15.35
C LYS A 93 2.59 1.70 -15.76
N LEU A 94 2.68 0.77 -14.84
CA LEU A 94 3.23 -0.56 -15.12
C LEU A 94 2.08 -1.55 -15.21
N LYS A 95 1.90 -2.14 -16.38
CA LYS A 95 0.87 -3.16 -16.59
C LYS A 95 1.45 -4.52 -16.25
N ALA A 96 0.85 -5.20 -15.30
CA ALA A 96 1.38 -6.48 -14.81
C ALA A 96 0.31 -7.26 -14.08
N LYS A 97 0.64 -8.48 -13.72
CA LYS A 97 -0.13 -9.27 -12.77
C LYS A 97 0.71 -9.48 -11.53
N ILE A 98 0.04 -9.64 -10.39
CA ILE A 98 0.69 -10.12 -9.18
C ILE A 98 0.24 -11.55 -9.01
N ILE A 99 1.19 -12.46 -8.89
CA ILE A 99 0.90 -13.87 -8.72
C ILE A 99 1.58 -14.38 -7.46
N ARG A 100 1.06 -15.49 -6.94
CA ARG A 100 1.65 -16.15 -5.78
C ARG A 100 2.39 -17.38 -6.24
N ARG A 101 3.67 -17.43 -5.92
CA ARG A 101 4.48 -18.66 -6.01
C ARG A 101 4.47 -19.28 -4.62
N LYS A 102 4.88 -20.49 -4.49
CA LYS A 102 4.79 -21.25 -3.23
C LYS A 102 4.88 -20.44 -1.94
N ARG A 103 5.88 -19.58 -1.81
CA ARG A 103 6.14 -18.85 -0.57
C ARG A 103 6.26 -17.34 -0.73
N TYR A 104 6.04 -16.82 -1.93
CA TYR A 104 6.22 -15.40 -2.16
C TYR A 104 5.31 -14.91 -3.27
N TYR A 105 5.12 -13.60 -3.29
CA TYR A 105 4.40 -12.91 -4.35
C TYR A 105 5.42 -12.38 -5.35
N THR A 106 5.08 -12.37 -6.60
CA THR A 106 5.94 -11.84 -7.65
C THR A 106 5.11 -11.21 -8.76
N LEU A 107 5.74 -10.32 -9.52
CA LEU A 107 5.13 -9.80 -10.73
C LEU A 107 5.21 -10.83 -11.85
N ALA A 108 4.23 -10.78 -12.74
CA ALA A 108 4.21 -11.60 -13.92
C ALA A 108 3.74 -10.76 -15.10
N PRO A 109 4.07 -11.16 -16.34
CA PRO A 109 3.56 -10.46 -17.53
C PRO A 109 2.04 -10.42 -17.52
N PRO A 110 1.43 -9.37 -18.08
CA PRO A 110 -0.02 -9.20 -18.04
C PRO A 110 -0.79 -10.13 -18.97
N GLY A 111 -0.15 -10.89 -19.72
CA GLY A 111 -0.59 -11.82 -20.71
C GLY A 111 -1.82 -12.58 -20.61
#